data_5c543630f6f32c43e2490dab07747753
#
_entry.id   5c543630f6f32c43e2490dab07747753
#
_cell.length_a   1.000
_cell.length_b   1.000
_cell.length_c   1.000
_cell.angle_alpha   90.00
_cell.angle_beta   90.00
_cell.angle_gamma   90.00
#
_symmetry.space_group_name_H-M   'P 1'
#
loop_
_entity.id
_entity.type
_entity.pdbx_description
1 polymer ?
#
loop_
_entity_poly.entity_id
_entity_poly.type
_entity_poly.pdbx_seq_one_letter_code
_entity_poly.pdbx_strand_id
1 'polypeptide(L)'
;YSRAENIIRNKIRTIETENMKQSCNTVNNLCTNIINASDYLLSLDNYSSLNTLSSSKNYEYLMAYKTLDNLIQNINNTLLNSNGEISIFSSNELLYSTIPNAALDYESFYKEQTNNISHFSNVHESYNAFMKKGKFISYIKTIPSLNNGTDPFYLVISYPCKAFESTLNTASGTMQLFDNNQNQICSTSYTIPQGEFHETMSISISGWKLVDTFSSDAIYKDIYGLRVFTFMVSAFLFVICLVATFIAISIQLKPLMKLKRQMQLVSLGNLDAHLPATTSNDEISSLSKTFNGMIEEISSLLDEIKITQKRGSELRFEMLLAQNQSAFFIQYLKFD
;
A
#
# COMPACT_ATOMS: atom_id res chain seq x y z
N TYR A 1 0.71 -3.77 -18.91
CA TYR A 1 0.57 -2.60 -17.99
C TYR A 1 -0.90 -2.26 -17.73
N SER A 2 -1.71 -2.05 -18.75
CA SER A 2 -3.16 -1.78 -18.65
C SER A 2 -3.92 -2.84 -17.83
N ARG A 3 -3.50 -4.11 -17.89
CA ARG A 3 -4.14 -5.21 -17.15
C ARG A 3 -3.85 -5.14 -15.63
N ALA A 4 -2.63 -4.81 -15.25
CA ALA A 4 -2.26 -4.62 -13.85
C ALA A 4 -2.96 -3.41 -13.22
N GLU A 5 -3.06 -2.31 -13.97
CA GLU A 5 -3.77 -1.11 -13.59
C GLU A 5 -5.27 -1.38 -13.35
N ASN A 6 -5.92 -2.11 -14.26
CA ASN A 6 -7.31 -2.50 -14.08
C ASN A 6 -7.53 -3.44 -12.88
N ILE A 7 -6.60 -4.35 -12.61
CA ILE A 7 -6.66 -5.24 -11.44
C ILE A 7 -6.57 -4.42 -10.14
N ILE A 8 -5.65 -3.45 -10.08
CA ILE A 8 -5.47 -2.59 -8.91
C ILE A 8 -6.70 -1.71 -8.70
N ARG A 9 -7.22 -1.09 -9.76
CA ARG A 9 -8.44 -0.28 -9.74
C ARG A 9 -9.64 -1.06 -9.20
N ASN A 10 -9.86 -2.26 -9.72
CA ASN A 10 -10.94 -3.12 -9.25
C ASN A 10 -10.76 -3.54 -7.79
N LYS A 11 -9.53 -3.83 -7.37
CA LYS A 11 -9.24 -4.20 -5.98
C LYS A 11 -9.49 -3.04 -5.01
N ILE A 12 -9.09 -1.82 -5.37
CA ILE A 12 -9.36 -0.62 -4.55
C ILE A 12 -10.86 -0.37 -4.46
N ARG A 13 -11.56 -0.42 -5.58
CA ARG A 13 -13.02 -0.29 -5.59
C ARG A 13 -13.69 -1.32 -4.68
N THR A 14 -13.25 -2.57 -4.71
CA THR A 14 -13.76 -3.61 -3.81
C THR A 14 -13.50 -3.28 -2.34
N ILE A 15 -12.31 -2.78 -2.01
CA ILE A 15 -11.95 -2.38 -0.64
C ILE A 15 -12.81 -1.21 -0.18
N GLU A 16 -12.96 -0.16 -1.00
CA GLU A 16 -13.78 1.00 -0.65
C GLU A 16 -15.26 0.63 -0.51
N THR A 17 -15.80 -0.21 -1.39
CA THR A 17 -17.18 -0.73 -1.25
C THR A 17 -17.36 -1.51 0.05
N GLU A 18 -16.39 -2.31 0.47
CA GLU A 18 -16.47 -3.05 1.73
C GLU A 18 -16.33 -2.14 2.95
N ASN A 19 -15.43 -1.14 2.91
CA ASN A 19 -15.31 -0.11 3.94
C ASN A 19 -16.60 0.69 4.08
N MET A 20 -17.21 1.06 2.96
CA MET A 20 -18.49 1.76 2.92
C MET A 20 -19.61 0.93 3.54
N LYS A 21 -19.67 -0.35 3.22
CA LYS A 21 -20.65 -1.28 3.80
C LYS A 21 -20.44 -1.45 5.31
N GLN A 22 -19.19 -1.55 5.76
CA GLN A 22 -18.86 -1.60 7.18
C GLN A 22 -19.28 -0.32 7.89
N SER A 23 -18.96 0.85 7.33
CA SER A 23 -19.36 2.16 7.85
C SER A 23 -20.89 2.31 7.91
N CYS A 24 -21.59 1.89 6.84
CA CYS A 24 -23.05 1.88 6.80
C CYS A 24 -23.64 1.03 7.92
N ASN A 25 -23.11 -0.17 8.16
CA ASN A 25 -23.54 -1.04 9.25
C ASN A 25 -23.25 -0.42 10.63
N THR A 26 -22.11 0.23 10.80
CA THR A 26 -21.75 0.87 12.07
C THR A 26 -22.64 2.07 12.37
N VAL A 27 -22.94 2.92 11.37
CA VAL A 27 -23.91 4.02 11.52
C VAL A 27 -25.30 3.48 11.81
N ASN A 28 -25.72 2.42 11.11
CA ASN A 28 -27.02 1.79 11.32
C ASN A 28 -27.15 1.23 12.76
N ASN A 29 -26.11 0.58 13.27
CA ASN A 29 -26.06 0.08 14.64
C ASN A 29 -26.14 1.23 15.66
N LEU A 30 -25.46 2.35 15.39
CA LEU A 30 -25.52 3.53 16.26
C LEU A 30 -26.93 4.13 16.29
N CYS A 31 -27.58 4.25 15.14
CA CYS A 31 -28.99 4.67 15.06
C CYS A 31 -29.90 3.68 15.82
N THR A 32 -29.67 2.38 15.68
CA THR A 32 -30.40 1.35 16.42
C THR A 32 -30.23 1.50 17.93
N ASN A 33 -29.02 1.76 18.40
CA ASN A 33 -28.75 1.95 19.82
C ASN A 33 -29.48 3.19 20.38
N ILE A 34 -29.53 4.28 19.60
CA ILE A 34 -30.29 5.47 19.98
C ILE A 34 -31.78 5.15 20.11
N ILE A 35 -32.34 4.42 19.15
CA ILE A 35 -33.75 3.97 19.20
C ILE A 35 -34.00 3.06 20.40
N ASN A 36 -33.15 2.05 20.60
CA ASN A 36 -33.26 1.13 21.74
C ASN A 36 -33.14 1.86 23.07
N ALA A 37 -32.25 2.86 23.19
CA ALA A 37 -32.14 3.70 24.37
C ALA A 37 -33.48 4.42 24.66
N SER A 38 -34.12 4.95 23.62
CA SER A 38 -35.43 5.60 23.74
C SER A 38 -36.53 4.61 24.18
N ASP A 39 -36.54 3.40 23.61
CA ASP A 39 -37.52 2.39 23.92
C ASP A 39 -37.38 1.87 25.36
N TYR A 40 -36.13 1.71 25.82
CA TYR A 40 -35.86 1.31 27.20
C TYR A 40 -36.27 2.37 28.21
N LEU A 41 -36.02 3.65 27.92
CA LEU A 41 -36.50 4.76 28.77
C LEU A 41 -38.02 4.83 28.88
N LEU A 42 -38.71 4.34 27.87
CA LEU A 42 -40.20 4.35 27.78
C LEU A 42 -40.84 3.04 28.20
N SER A 43 -40.07 2.11 28.79
CA SER A 43 -40.64 0.89 29.34
C SER A 43 -41.65 1.23 30.45
N LEU A 44 -42.66 0.37 30.62
CA LEU A 44 -43.78 0.57 31.57
C LEU A 44 -43.33 0.91 32.99
N ASP A 45 -42.21 0.32 33.45
CA ASP A 45 -41.67 0.56 34.79
C ASP A 45 -41.13 1.99 34.96
N ASN A 46 -40.66 2.61 33.90
CA ASN A 46 -40.07 3.95 33.95
C ASN A 46 -41.11 5.05 33.67
N TYR A 47 -42.23 4.70 33.05
CA TYR A 47 -43.27 5.65 32.69
C TYR A 47 -43.94 6.27 33.93
N SER A 48 -44.11 5.52 35.03
CA SER A 48 -44.64 6.01 36.30
C SER A 48 -43.81 7.19 36.87
N SER A 49 -42.48 7.11 36.73
CA SER A 49 -41.59 8.17 37.16
C SER A 49 -41.72 9.45 36.33
N LEU A 50 -41.97 9.34 35.01
CA LEU A 50 -42.23 10.49 34.14
C LEU A 50 -43.53 11.22 34.51
N ASN A 51 -44.57 10.47 34.81
CA ASN A 51 -45.84 11.04 35.25
C ASN A 51 -45.74 11.78 36.60
N THR A 52 -44.92 11.25 37.50
CA THR A 52 -44.66 11.92 38.80
C THR A 52 -43.88 13.23 38.62
N LEU A 53 -42.95 13.30 37.66
CA LEU A 53 -42.22 14.51 37.35
C LEU A 53 -43.12 15.65 36.84
N SER A 54 -44.25 15.34 36.19
CA SER A 54 -45.17 16.35 35.67
C SER A 54 -46.22 16.83 36.68
N SER A 55 -46.41 16.12 37.82
CA SER A 55 -47.57 16.32 38.69
C SER A 55 -47.33 17.18 39.93
N SER A 56 -46.16 17.21 40.54
CA SER A 56 -45.90 18.04 41.74
C SER A 56 -44.43 18.07 42.16
N LYS A 57 -43.92 19.22 42.62
CA LYS A 57 -42.53 19.41 43.15
C LYS A 57 -42.48 19.03 44.64
N ASN A 58 -42.74 17.78 44.99
CA ASN A 58 -42.67 17.25 46.35
C ASN A 58 -41.55 16.22 46.52
N TYR A 59 -41.54 15.50 47.63
CA TYR A 59 -40.57 14.44 47.90
C TYR A 59 -40.59 13.34 46.84
N GLU A 60 -41.76 12.98 46.33
CA GLU A 60 -41.92 11.96 45.29
C GLU A 60 -41.30 12.39 43.98
N TYR A 61 -41.38 13.69 43.63
CA TYR A 61 -40.69 14.29 42.49
C TYR A 61 -39.17 14.11 42.61
N LEU A 62 -38.57 14.39 43.78
CA LEU A 62 -37.14 14.24 43.97
C LEU A 62 -36.67 12.79 43.84
N MET A 63 -37.45 11.84 44.33
CA MET A 63 -37.17 10.41 44.19
C MET A 63 -37.32 9.93 42.76
N ALA A 64 -38.36 10.35 42.06
CA ALA A 64 -38.58 10.05 40.64
C ALA A 64 -37.47 10.64 39.77
N TYR A 65 -37.05 11.88 40.03
CA TYR A 65 -35.96 12.54 39.33
C TYR A 65 -34.64 11.77 39.51
N LYS A 66 -34.27 11.41 40.74
CA LYS A 66 -33.05 10.65 41.04
C LYS A 66 -33.04 9.25 40.40
N THR A 67 -34.22 8.59 40.40
CA THR A 67 -34.35 7.28 39.77
C THR A 67 -34.17 7.38 38.26
N LEU A 68 -34.79 8.37 37.63
CA LEU A 68 -34.67 8.65 36.21
C LEU A 68 -33.22 9.06 35.82
N ASP A 69 -32.58 9.91 36.63
CA ASP A 69 -31.21 10.34 36.41
C ASP A 69 -30.25 9.14 36.42
N ASN A 70 -30.33 8.26 37.41
CA ASN A 70 -29.49 7.04 37.45
C ASN A 70 -29.74 6.13 36.25
N LEU A 71 -30.99 5.99 35.82
CA LEU A 71 -31.38 5.20 34.65
C LEU A 71 -30.75 5.80 33.37
N ILE A 72 -30.91 7.11 33.18
CA ILE A 72 -30.39 7.83 32.03
C ILE A 72 -28.85 7.74 31.96
N GLN A 73 -28.18 7.92 33.11
CA GLN A 73 -26.72 7.75 33.16
C GLN A 73 -26.29 6.34 32.80
N ASN A 74 -27.01 5.32 33.25
CA ASN A 74 -26.71 3.93 32.88
C ASN A 74 -26.91 3.68 31.38
N ILE A 75 -28.02 4.14 30.80
CA ILE A 75 -28.31 4.01 29.36
C ILE A 75 -27.24 4.76 28.53
N ASN A 76 -26.91 5.97 28.93
CA ASN A 76 -25.89 6.77 28.24
C ASN A 76 -24.57 6.04 28.22
N ASN A 77 -24.17 5.44 29.33
CA ASN A 77 -22.88 4.72 29.41
C ASN A 77 -22.91 3.37 28.64
N THR A 78 -24.03 2.66 28.61
CA THR A 78 -24.11 1.30 28.04
C THR A 78 -24.50 1.29 26.57
N LEU A 79 -25.45 2.13 26.14
CA LEU A 79 -25.98 2.14 24.78
C LEU A 79 -25.46 3.30 23.91
N LEU A 80 -25.18 4.46 24.53
CA LEU A 80 -24.84 5.69 23.82
C LEU A 80 -23.34 6.06 23.92
N ASN A 81 -22.51 5.18 24.49
CA ASN A 81 -21.06 5.40 24.66
C ASN A 81 -20.74 6.75 25.33
N SER A 82 -21.58 7.19 26.27
CA SER A 82 -21.45 8.47 26.99
C SER A 82 -21.48 9.73 26.08
N ASN A 83 -22.02 9.62 24.88
CA ASN A 83 -22.13 10.72 23.92
C ASN A 83 -23.58 11.23 23.74
N GLY A 84 -24.56 10.56 24.32
CA GLY A 84 -25.96 10.95 24.19
C GLY A 84 -26.32 12.05 25.19
N GLU A 85 -26.99 13.11 24.70
CA GLU A 85 -27.60 14.13 25.53
C GLU A 85 -29.13 13.89 25.52
N ILE A 86 -29.70 13.67 26.70
CA ILE A 86 -31.08 13.24 26.83
C ILE A 86 -31.91 14.35 27.50
N SER A 87 -32.99 14.71 26.86
CA SER A 87 -33.96 15.69 27.39
C SER A 87 -35.38 15.17 27.28
N ILE A 88 -36.19 15.47 28.27
CA ILE A 88 -37.61 15.09 28.33
C ILE A 88 -38.44 16.34 28.55
N PHE A 89 -39.36 16.57 27.66
CA PHE A 89 -40.26 17.73 27.67
C PHE A 89 -41.72 17.28 27.83
N SER A 90 -42.50 18.08 28.51
CA SER A 90 -43.95 18.14 28.32
C SER A 90 -44.30 19.27 27.34
N SER A 91 -45.53 19.41 26.89
CA SER A 91 -45.92 20.47 25.93
C SER A 91 -45.52 21.88 26.35
N ASN A 92 -45.35 22.12 27.63
CA ASN A 92 -45.08 23.47 28.17
C ASN A 92 -43.87 23.53 29.15
N GLU A 93 -43.24 22.42 29.49
CA GLU A 93 -42.20 22.42 30.52
C GLU A 93 -41.10 21.40 30.24
N LEU A 94 -39.82 21.78 30.51
CA LEU A 94 -38.69 20.86 30.57
C LEU A 94 -38.73 20.05 31.86
N LEU A 95 -38.93 18.75 31.76
CA LEU A 95 -39.04 17.86 32.93
C LEU A 95 -37.69 17.34 33.40
N TYR A 96 -36.82 17.01 32.42
CA TYR A 96 -35.48 16.49 32.68
C TYR A 96 -34.55 16.87 31.54
N SER A 97 -33.28 17.15 31.84
CA SER A 97 -32.24 17.27 30.82
C SER A 97 -30.87 17.02 31.39
N THR A 98 -30.01 16.37 30.58
CA THR A 98 -28.57 16.30 30.80
C THR A 98 -27.87 17.61 30.34
N ILE A 99 -28.56 18.46 29.58
CA ILE A 99 -28.02 19.74 29.05
C ILE A 99 -28.58 20.91 29.84
N PRO A 100 -27.75 21.81 30.36
CA PRO A 100 -28.20 22.92 31.22
C PRO A 100 -29.20 23.89 30.55
N ASN A 101 -29.19 24.07 29.25
CA ASN A 101 -30.02 25.03 28.50
C ASN A 101 -31.02 24.37 27.52
N ALA A 102 -31.39 23.15 27.78
CA ALA A 102 -32.30 22.41 26.88
C ALA A 102 -33.66 23.06 26.62
N ALA A 103 -34.16 23.89 27.56
CA ALA A 103 -35.37 24.63 27.36
C ALA A 103 -35.33 25.62 26.18
N LEU A 104 -34.19 26.23 25.92
CA LEU A 104 -33.96 27.13 24.78
C LEU A 104 -33.97 26.34 23.46
N ASP A 105 -33.38 25.16 23.44
CA ASP A 105 -33.34 24.30 22.26
C ASP A 105 -34.75 23.75 21.95
N TYR A 106 -35.58 23.51 22.97
CA TYR A 106 -36.99 23.13 22.77
C TYR A 106 -37.77 24.21 22.04
N GLU A 107 -37.74 25.43 22.53
CA GLU A 107 -38.47 26.57 21.94
C GLU A 107 -38.02 26.86 20.50
N SER A 108 -36.71 26.78 20.24
CA SER A 108 -36.14 27.16 18.96
C SER A 108 -36.19 26.07 17.89
N PHE A 109 -36.21 24.81 18.27
CA PHE A 109 -36.04 23.72 17.32
C PHE A 109 -37.04 22.56 17.51
N TYR A 110 -37.16 22.01 18.73
CA TYR A 110 -37.92 20.77 18.91
C TYR A 110 -39.43 20.96 18.81
N LYS A 111 -39.97 22.11 19.21
CA LYS A 111 -41.40 22.42 19.21
C LYS A 111 -42.03 22.26 17.83
N GLU A 112 -41.34 22.61 16.76
CA GLU A 112 -41.83 22.45 15.38
C GLU A 112 -41.81 20.98 14.92
N GLN A 113 -41.01 20.14 15.55
CA GLN A 113 -40.80 18.73 15.15
C GLN A 113 -41.62 17.72 15.94
N THR A 114 -42.31 18.17 16.99
CA THR A 114 -43.11 17.30 17.88
C THR A 114 -44.39 16.77 17.28
N ASN A 115 -44.78 17.20 16.10
CA ASN A 115 -46.04 16.81 15.45
C ASN A 115 -45.97 15.44 14.73
N ASN A 116 -44.82 14.78 14.70
CA ASN A 116 -44.61 13.55 13.96
C ASN A 116 -44.32 12.36 14.87
N ILE A 117 -44.62 11.19 14.35
CA ILE A 117 -44.16 9.89 14.86
C ILE A 117 -42.63 9.92 14.95
N SER A 118 -42.03 9.21 15.89
CA SER A 118 -40.60 9.11 16.15
C SER A 118 -39.72 9.21 14.91
N HIS A 119 -38.77 10.13 14.90
CA HIS A 119 -37.88 10.37 13.75
C HIS A 119 -36.52 10.98 14.17
N PHE A 120 -35.56 10.89 13.30
CA PHE A 120 -34.32 11.65 13.42
C PHE A 120 -34.52 13.07 12.86
N SER A 121 -34.06 14.07 13.60
CA SER A 121 -34.09 15.47 13.18
C SER A 121 -33.05 15.75 12.08
N ASN A 122 -33.14 16.93 11.48
CA ASN A 122 -32.04 17.47 10.71
C ASN A 122 -30.87 17.86 11.61
N VAL A 123 -29.69 18.08 11.00
CA VAL A 123 -28.54 18.65 11.70
C VAL A 123 -28.89 20.03 12.25
N HIS A 124 -28.65 20.23 13.53
CA HIS A 124 -28.89 21.49 14.21
C HIS A 124 -27.76 21.83 15.18
N GLU A 125 -27.68 23.08 15.61
CA GLU A 125 -26.71 23.51 16.61
C GLU A 125 -27.31 23.37 18.01
N SER A 126 -26.60 22.74 18.92
CA SER A 126 -26.96 22.62 20.34
C SER A 126 -25.71 22.63 21.21
N TYR A 127 -25.91 22.48 22.50
CA TYR A 127 -24.85 22.41 23.51
C TYR A 127 -24.76 20.99 24.08
N ASN A 128 -23.56 20.59 24.46
CA ASN A 128 -23.37 19.37 25.26
C ASN A 128 -23.45 19.66 26.76
N ALA A 129 -23.38 18.61 27.61
CA ALA A 129 -23.37 18.74 29.06
C ALA A 129 -22.29 19.68 29.61
N PHE A 130 -21.21 19.91 28.85
CA PHE A 130 -20.12 20.81 29.20
C PHE A 130 -20.27 22.24 28.61
N MET A 131 -21.46 22.61 28.15
CA MET A 131 -21.75 23.92 27.56
C MET A 131 -20.95 24.23 26.29
N LYS A 132 -20.44 23.23 25.59
CA LYS A 132 -19.78 23.42 24.31
C LYS A 132 -20.80 23.34 23.18
N LYS A 133 -20.85 24.39 22.37
CA LYS A 133 -21.68 24.45 21.17
C LYS A 133 -21.14 23.50 20.10
N GLY A 134 -22.01 22.75 19.46
CA GLY A 134 -21.66 21.81 18.40
C GLY A 134 -22.85 21.51 17.49
N LYS A 135 -22.58 20.71 16.46
CA LYS A 135 -23.62 20.17 15.59
C LYS A 135 -24.11 18.84 16.14
N PHE A 136 -25.41 18.69 16.21
CA PHE A 136 -26.09 17.52 16.73
C PHE A 136 -27.15 17.01 15.75
N ILE A 137 -27.47 15.73 15.88
CA ILE A 137 -28.68 15.11 15.35
C ILE A 137 -29.45 14.59 16.54
N SER A 138 -30.76 14.82 16.57
CA SER A 138 -31.60 14.36 17.65
C SER A 138 -32.60 13.33 17.16
N TYR A 139 -32.77 12.28 17.93
CA TYR A 139 -33.89 11.35 17.79
C TYR A 139 -35.01 11.84 18.71
N ILE A 140 -36.14 12.16 18.10
CA ILE A 140 -37.34 12.71 18.80
C ILE A 140 -38.39 11.64 18.83
N LYS A 141 -38.90 11.32 20.02
CA LYS A 141 -39.97 10.36 20.21
C LYS A 141 -41.09 10.95 21.02
N THR A 142 -42.29 10.93 20.45
CA THR A 142 -43.50 11.36 21.13
C THR A 142 -44.02 10.21 21.99
N ILE A 143 -44.32 10.50 23.24
CA ILE A 143 -44.84 9.58 24.22
C ILE A 143 -46.31 9.99 24.50
N PRO A 144 -47.32 9.19 24.09
CA PRO A 144 -48.71 9.51 24.37
C PRO A 144 -48.94 9.51 25.89
N SER A 145 -49.71 10.46 26.38
CA SER A 145 -50.15 10.44 27.77
C SER A 145 -51.15 9.30 28.03
N LEU A 146 -50.97 8.60 29.15
CA LEU A 146 -51.93 7.54 29.58
C LEU A 146 -53.22 8.10 30.20
N ASN A 147 -53.22 9.36 30.62
CA ASN A 147 -54.40 9.97 31.23
C ASN A 147 -55.12 10.85 30.20
N ASN A 148 -56.40 10.58 29.98
CA ASN A 148 -57.22 11.39 29.10
C ASN A 148 -57.23 12.87 29.58
N GLY A 149 -56.58 13.76 28.83
CA GLY A 149 -56.55 15.20 29.10
C GLY A 149 -55.20 15.74 29.55
N THR A 150 -54.15 14.92 29.63
CA THR A 150 -52.78 15.39 29.85
C THR A 150 -51.99 15.44 28.52
N ASP A 151 -51.10 16.40 28.40
CA ASP A 151 -50.27 16.58 27.23
C ASP A 151 -49.29 15.43 27.00
N PRO A 152 -48.91 15.12 25.77
CA PRO A 152 -47.88 14.14 25.45
C PRO A 152 -46.52 14.59 25.99
N PHE A 153 -45.66 13.61 26.29
CA PHE A 153 -44.26 13.87 26.57
C PHE A 153 -43.42 13.70 25.28
N TYR A 154 -42.29 14.37 25.23
CA TYR A 154 -41.36 14.28 24.15
C TYR A 154 -39.99 13.90 24.70
N LEU A 155 -39.49 12.74 24.28
CA LEU A 155 -38.13 12.31 24.57
C LEU A 155 -37.24 12.72 23.39
N VAL A 156 -36.19 13.43 23.72
CA VAL A 156 -35.16 13.88 22.75
C VAL A 156 -33.81 13.30 23.16
N ILE A 157 -33.20 12.52 22.28
CA ILE A 157 -31.85 12.03 22.43
C ILE A 157 -30.97 12.71 21.38
N SER A 158 -30.17 13.68 21.80
CA SER A 158 -29.25 14.44 20.92
C SER A 158 -27.89 13.77 20.89
N TYR A 159 -27.38 13.54 19.70
CA TYR A 159 -26.09 12.88 19.49
C TYR A 159 -25.17 13.76 18.65
N PRO A 160 -23.93 13.99 19.08
CA PRO A 160 -23.03 14.91 18.37
C PRO A 160 -22.66 14.34 16.99
N CYS A 161 -22.73 15.14 15.95
CA CYS A 161 -22.35 14.78 14.58
C CYS A 161 -20.91 14.26 14.51
N LYS A 162 -20.04 14.81 15.35
CA LYS A 162 -18.63 14.37 15.44
C LYS A 162 -18.45 12.92 15.83
N ALA A 163 -19.38 12.33 16.60
CA ALA A 163 -19.31 10.92 16.96
C ALA A 163 -19.58 10.00 15.77
N PHE A 164 -20.30 10.47 14.76
CA PHE A 164 -20.48 9.74 13.51
C PHE A 164 -19.21 9.75 12.62
N GLU A 165 -18.35 10.76 12.74
CA GLU A 165 -17.08 10.79 11.99
C GLU A 165 -16.22 9.56 12.31
N SER A 166 -16.19 9.13 13.57
CA SER A 166 -15.40 7.97 14.00
C SER A 166 -15.92 6.63 13.46
N THR A 167 -17.15 6.61 12.92
CA THR A 167 -17.77 5.42 12.33
C THR A 167 -17.45 5.26 10.84
N LEU A 168 -16.94 6.33 10.21
CA LEU A 168 -16.61 6.35 8.80
C LEU A 168 -15.16 5.88 8.60
N ASN A 169 -14.99 4.85 7.78
CA ASN A 169 -13.68 4.28 7.47
C ASN A 169 -13.47 4.25 5.97
N THR A 170 -12.42 4.92 5.50
CA THR A 170 -12.02 4.94 4.10
C THR A 170 -10.53 4.72 3.98
N ALA A 171 -10.07 4.04 2.94
CA ALA A 171 -8.66 3.78 2.69
C ALA A 171 -8.01 4.91 1.87
N SER A 172 -8.73 5.47 0.89
CA SER A 172 -8.17 6.46 -0.04
C SER A 172 -9.15 7.55 -0.46
N GLY A 173 -10.41 7.46 0.00
CA GLY A 173 -11.48 8.37 -0.39
C GLY A 173 -11.84 9.41 0.66
N THR A 174 -12.94 10.11 0.40
CA THR A 174 -13.64 10.93 1.39
C THR A 174 -15.07 10.42 1.53
N MET A 175 -15.37 9.93 2.71
CA MET A 175 -16.69 9.42 3.02
C MET A 175 -17.50 10.51 3.71
N GLN A 176 -18.71 10.73 3.23
CA GLN A 176 -19.61 11.78 3.70
C GLN A 176 -20.97 11.17 4.03
N LEU A 177 -21.52 11.55 5.18
CA LEU A 177 -22.84 11.15 5.61
C LEU A 177 -23.81 12.32 5.47
N PHE A 178 -24.95 12.09 4.83
CA PHE A 178 -25.99 13.08 4.58
C PHE A 178 -27.32 12.65 5.21
N ASP A 179 -28.06 13.61 5.71
CA ASP A 179 -29.44 13.41 6.17
C ASP A 179 -30.43 13.28 5.01
N ASN A 180 -31.72 13.11 5.32
CA ASN A 180 -32.78 12.98 4.32
C ASN A 180 -32.99 14.25 3.48
N ASN A 181 -32.56 15.40 4.00
CA ASN A 181 -32.67 16.71 3.33
C ASN A 181 -31.38 17.10 2.60
N GLN A 182 -30.44 16.15 2.45
CA GLN A 182 -29.13 16.37 1.80
C GLN A 182 -28.19 17.31 2.58
N ASN A 183 -28.45 17.57 3.88
CA ASN A 183 -27.49 18.28 4.71
C ASN A 183 -26.39 17.34 5.15
N GLN A 184 -25.15 17.79 5.10
CA GLN A 184 -24.01 17.00 5.55
C GLN A 184 -24.00 16.86 7.06
N ILE A 185 -24.05 15.62 7.55
CA ILE A 185 -23.94 15.26 8.97
C ILE A 185 -22.47 15.31 9.39
N CYS A 186 -21.63 14.53 8.70
CA CYS A 186 -20.20 14.47 8.95
C CYS A 186 -19.42 14.07 7.69
N SER A 187 -18.09 14.20 7.76
CA SER A 187 -17.18 13.82 6.67
C SER A 187 -15.84 13.39 7.25
N THR A 188 -15.18 12.43 6.63
CA THR A 188 -13.80 12.02 6.97
C THR A 188 -12.76 13.07 6.59
N SER A 189 -13.10 13.99 5.67
CA SER A 189 -12.23 15.10 5.26
C SER A 189 -13.06 16.34 4.96
N TYR A 190 -12.51 17.51 5.27
CA TYR A 190 -13.12 18.81 4.94
C TYR A 190 -12.72 19.32 3.54
N THR A 191 -11.78 18.66 2.87
CA THR A 191 -11.42 18.94 1.48
C THR A 191 -12.29 18.08 0.57
N ILE A 192 -13.04 18.68 -0.33
CA ILE A 192 -13.80 17.95 -1.35
C ILE A 192 -12.79 17.30 -2.28
N PRO A 193 -12.68 15.96 -2.32
CA PRO A 193 -11.80 15.30 -3.27
C PRO A 193 -12.36 15.53 -4.67
N GLN A 194 -11.52 16.02 -5.56
CA GLN A 194 -11.81 15.98 -6.99
C GLN A 194 -11.66 14.52 -7.43
N GLY A 195 -12.72 13.74 -7.34
CA GLY A 195 -12.71 12.31 -7.66
C GLY A 195 -13.72 11.96 -8.73
N GLU A 196 -13.36 11.00 -9.58
CA GLU A 196 -14.21 10.51 -10.66
C GLU A 196 -15.23 9.45 -10.21
N PHE A 197 -15.05 8.88 -9.01
CA PHE A 197 -15.87 7.79 -8.52
C PHE A 197 -16.70 8.22 -7.33
N HIS A 198 -18.02 8.06 -7.47
CA HIS A 198 -19.00 8.30 -6.43
C HIS A 198 -19.78 7.01 -6.20
N GLU A 199 -19.70 6.45 -5.02
CA GLU A 199 -20.57 5.36 -4.60
C GLU A 199 -21.51 5.89 -3.52
N THR A 200 -22.78 5.46 -3.56
CA THR A 200 -23.81 5.90 -2.60
C THR A 200 -24.48 4.69 -2.02
N MET A 201 -24.60 4.66 -0.69
CA MET A 201 -25.36 3.66 0.05
C MET A 201 -26.39 4.36 0.94
N SER A 202 -27.59 3.78 1.07
CA SER A 202 -28.60 4.26 1.99
C SER A 202 -28.57 3.49 3.29
N ILE A 203 -28.74 4.19 4.42
CA ILE A 203 -28.84 3.63 5.76
C ILE A 203 -30.32 3.32 6.01
N SER A 204 -30.65 2.05 6.22
CA SER A 204 -32.04 1.58 6.21
C SER A 204 -32.88 2.14 7.33
N ILE A 205 -32.34 2.37 8.52
CA ILE A 205 -33.11 2.82 9.71
C ILE A 205 -33.39 4.32 9.65
N SER A 206 -32.42 5.13 9.28
CA SER A 206 -32.57 6.60 9.29
C SER A 206 -32.96 7.19 7.93
N GLY A 207 -32.81 6.41 6.85
CA GLY A 207 -32.98 6.90 5.47
C GLY A 207 -31.82 7.75 4.97
N TRP A 208 -30.78 7.95 5.78
CA TRP A 208 -29.61 8.74 5.45
C TRP A 208 -28.81 8.13 4.31
N LYS A 209 -27.99 8.95 3.69
CA LYS A 209 -27.15 8.53 2.56
C LYS A 209 -25.67 8.67 2.93
N LEU A 210 -24.95 7.57 2.75
CA LEU A 210 -23.51 7.54 2.82
C LEU A 210 -22.96 7.65 1.40
N VAL A 211 -22.10 8.62 1.16
CA VAL A 211 -21.46 8.87 -0.13
C VAL A 211 -19.96 8.73 0.07
N ASP A 212 -19.34 7.87 -0.71
CA ASP A 212 -17.88 7.78 -0.79
C ASP A 212 -17.40 8.36 -2.11
N THR A 213 -16.43 9.26 -2.03
CA THR A 213 -15.82 9.92 -3.18
C THR A 213 -14.34 9.65 -3.15
N PHE A 214 -13.82 8.92 -4.12
CA PHE A 214 -12.38 8.66 -4.22
C PHE A 214 -11.82 9.10 -5.58
N SER A 215 -10.59 9.61 -5.53
CA SER A 215 -9.87 10.08 -6.70
C SER A 215 -9.00 8.98 -7.28
N SER A 216 -9.08 8.78 -8.59
CA SER A 216 -8.12 7.94 -9.29
C SER A 216 -6.69 8.49 -9.20
N ASP A 217 -6.52 9.81 -9.09
CA ASP A 217 -5.20 10.47 -9.10
C ASP A 217 -4.35 10.14 -7.86
N ALA A 218 -4.97 10.01 -6.69
CA ALA A 218 -4.26 9.59 -5.48
C ALA A 218 -3.68 8.17 -5.64
N ILE A 219 -4.46 7.29 -6.26
CA ILE A 219 -4.08 5.91 -6.58
C ILE A 219 -2.96 5.89 -7.63
N TYR A 220 -3.05 6.73 -8.66
CA TYR A 220 -2.02 6.83 -9.70
C TYR A 220 -0.68 7.33 -9.17
N LYS A 221 -0.68 8.23 -8.20
CA LYS A 221 0.54 8.78 -7.60
C LYS A 221 1.35 7.69 -6.89
N ASP A 222 0.70 6.83 -6.14
CA ASP A 222 1.35 5.71 -5.43
C ASP A 222 1.84 4.64 -6.42
N ILE A 223 1.04 4.31 -7.44
CA ILE A 223 1.43 3.37 -8.51
C ILE A 223 2.59 3.94 -9.34
N TYR A 224 2.59 5.24 -9.63
CA TYR A 224 3.67 5.89 -10.38
C TYR A 224 5.00 5.81 -9.62
N GLY A 225 5.00 6.03 -8.32
CA GLY A 225 6.18 5.86 -7.47
C GLY A 225 6.76 4.44 -7.53
N LEU A 226 5.89 3.43 -7.44
CA LEU A 226 6.27 2.02 -7.57
C LEU A 226 6.82 1.69 -8.98
N ARG A 227 6.23 2.25 -10.04
CA ARG A 227 6.70 2.07 -11.44
C ARG A 227 8.10 2.65 -11.63
N VAL A 228 8.33 3.87 -11.19
CA VAL A 228 9.64 4.54 -11.28
C VAL A 228 10.69 3.75 -10.50
N PHE A 229 10.39 3.30 -9.29
CA PHE A 229 11.29 2.47 -8.49
C PHE A 229 11.63 1.15 -9.20
N THR A 230 10.63 0.42 -9.71
CA THR A 230 10.83 -0.84 -10.43
C THR A 230 11.68 -0.63 -11.69
N PHE A 231 11.43 0.46 -12.43
CA PHE A 231 12.20 0.80 -13.62
C PHE A 231 13.66 1.12 -13.28
N MET A 232 13.90 1.89 -12.21
CA MET A 232 15.28 2.20 -11.75
C MET A 232 16.05 0.95 -11.33
N VAL A 233 15.40 0.05 -10.57
CA VAL A 233 16.03 -1.22 -10.16
C VAL A 233 16.34 -2.08 -11.38
N SER A 234 15.42 -2.19 -12.34
CA SER A 234 15.61 -2.95 -13.57
C SER A 234 16.75 -2.37 -14.43
N ALA A 235 16.81 -1.05 -14.58
CA ALA A 235 17.88 -0.37 -15.32
C ALA A 235 19.25 -0.57 -14.63
N PHE A 236 19.30 -0.50 -13.31
CA PHE A 236 20.51 -0.75 -12.54
C PHE A 236 21.03 -2.19 -12.70
N LEU A 237 20.15 -3.17 -12.60
CA LEU A 237 20.49 -4.58 -12.83
C LEU A 237 20.97 -4.81 -14.27
N PHE A 238 20.34 -4.16 -15.25
CA PHE A 238 20.76 -4.26 -16.65
C PHE A 238 22.18 -3.73 -16.86
N VAL A 239 22.52 -2.59 -16.26
CA VAL A 239 23.88 -2.03 -16.31
C VAL A 239 24.91 -2.97 -15.65
N ILE A 240 24.57 -3.55 -14.50
CA ILE A 240 25.44 -4.54 -13.83
C ILE A 240 25.68 -5.75 -14.75
N CYS A 241 24.64 -6.28 -15.40
CA CYS A 241 24.79 -7.40 -16.33
C CYS A 241 25.67 -7.05 -17.52
N LEU A 242 25.53 -5.85 -18.09
CA LEU A 242 26.41 -5.40 -19.18
C LEU A 242 27.87 -5.32 -18.74
N VAL A 243 28.16 -4.72 -17.60
CA VAL A 243 29.52 -4.61 -17.06
C VAL A 243 30.11 -6.00 -16.77
N ALA A 244 29.34 -6.87 -16.13
CA ALA A 244 29.78 -8.25 -15.84
C ALA A 244 30.09 -9.03 -17.12
N THR A 245 29.22 -8.92 -18.13
CA THR A 245 29.43 -9.55 -19.44
C THR A 245 30.69 -9.00 -20.13
N PHE A 246 30.88 -7.67 -20.11
CA PHE A 246 32.08 -7.05 -20.69
C PHE A 246 33.36 -7.51 -20.01
N ILE A 247 33.37 -7.60 -18.69
CA ILE A 247 34.49 -8.12 -17.89
C ILE A 247 34.76 -9.59 -18.24
N ALA A 248 33.74 -10.43 -18.28
CA ALA A 248 33.85 -11.85 -18.60
C ALA A 248 34.44 -12.07 -20.01
N ILE A 249 33.93 -11.34 -21.01
CA ILE A 249 34.47 -11.38 -22.40
C ILE A 249 35.92 -10.90 -22.42
N SER A 250 36.26 -9.82 -21.73
CA SER A 250 37.61 -9.28 -21.69
C SER A 250 38.60 -10.27 -21.08
N ILE A 251 38.21 -11.00 -20.04
CA ILE A 251 39.04 -12.03 -19.41
C ILE A 251 39.25 -13.21 -20.35
N GLN A 252 38.23 -13.66 -21.06
CA GLN A 252 38.31 -14.80 -21.98
C GLN A 252 39.09 -14.48 -23.29
N LEU A 253 38.95 -13.26 -23.80
CA LEU A 253 39.64 -12.86 -25.06
C LEU A 253 41.16 -12.56 -24.90
N LYS A 254 41.60 -12.13 -23.70
CA LYS A 254 43.04 -11.85 -23.46
C LYS A 254 43.96 -13.01 -23.78
N PRO A 255 43.73 -14.26 -23.32
CA PRO A 255 44.63 -15.37 -23.66
C PRO A 255 44.60 -15.71 -25.14
N LEU A 256 43.45 -15.60 -25.82
CA LEU A 256 43.35 -15.81 -27.27
C LEU A 256 44.16 -14.78 -28.07
N MET A 257 44.15 -13.51 -27.67
CA MET A 257 45.00 -12.49 -28.29
C MET A 257 46.51 -12.74 -28.08
N LYS A 258 46.88 -13.26 -26.90
CA LYS A 258 48.27 -13.69 -26.64
C LYS A 258 48.67 -14.85 -27.55
N LEU A 259 47.83 -15.88 -27.67
CA LEU A 259 48.05 -17.02 -28.58
C LEU A 259 48.23 -16.53 -30.01
N LYS A 260 47.33 -15.69 -30.54
CA LYS A 260 47.47 -15.11 -31.88
C LYS A 260 48.80 -14.40 -32.07
N ARG A 261 49.24 -13.58 -31.11
CA ARG A 261 50.51 -12.87 -31.18
C ARG A 261 51.70 -13.79 -31.19
N GLN A 262 51.69 -14.86 -30.39
CA GLN A 262 52.78 -15.85 -30.38
C GLN A 262 52.84 -16.64 -31.68
N MET A 263 51.70 -17.04 -32.26
CA MET A 263 51.62 -17.67 -33.57
C MET A 263 52.24 -16.78 -34.67
N GLN A 264 52.04 -15.46 -34.63
CA GLN A 264 52.65 -14.53 -35.56
C GLN A 264 54.17 -14.45 -35.39
N LEU A 265 54.68 -14.48 -34.15
CA LEU A 265 56.13 -14.50 -33.89
C LEU A 265 56.78 -15.78 -34.41
N VAL A 266 56.15 -16.92 -34.22
CA VAL A 266 56.62 -18.20 -34.78
C VAL A 266 56.64 -18.19 -36.32
N SER A 267 55.62 -17.62 -36.95
CA SER A 267 55.58 -17.50 -38.43
C SER A 267 56.68 -16.60 -38.98
N LEU A 268 57.23 -15.72 -38.16
CA LEU A 268 58.40 -14.85 -38.49
C LEU A 268 59.76 -15.53 -38.18
N GLY A 269 59.76 -16.81 -37.76
CA GLY A 269 60.92 -17.60 -37.47
C GLY A 269 61.42 -17.55 -36.03
N ASN A 270 60.72 -16.90 -35.12
CA ASN A 270 61.02 -16.89 -33.69
C ASN A 270 60.42 -18.08 -32.96
N LEU A 271 61.17 -19.14 -32.80
CA LEU A 271 60.75 -20.39 -32.14
C LEU A 271 60.85 -20.35 -30.59
N ASP A 272 61.44 -19.29 -30.00
CA ASP A 272 61.49 -19.12 -28.53
C ASP A 272 60.19 -18.58 -27.95
N ALA A 273 59.19 -18.38 -28.80
CA ALA A 273 57.91 -17.80 -28.46
C ALA A 273 56.98 -18.82 -27.79
N HIS A 274 57.25 -19.20 -26.54
CA HIS A 274 56.37 -20.09 -25.76
C HIS A 274 55.25 -19.35 -25.04
N LEU A 275 54.08 -19.98 -24.96
CA LEU A 275 52.99 -19.52 -24.12
C LEU A 275 53.21 -19.97 -22.69
N PRO A 276 52.97 -19.07 -21.68
CA PRO A 276 53.06 -19.49 -20.29
C PRO A 276 52.02 -20.58 -20.00
N ALA A 277 52.44 -21.57 -19.19
CA ALA A 277 51.52 -22.62 -18.76
C ALA A 277 50.40 -22.01 -17.94
N THR A 278 49.17 -22.16 -18.42
CA THR A 278 47.95 -21.76 -17.69
C THR A 278 47.49 -22.90 -16.82
N THR A 279 47.12 -22.59 -15.56
CA THR A 279 46.58 -23.56 -14.59
C THR A 279 45.10 -23.87 -14.82
N SER A 280 44.49 -23.22 -15.78
CA SER A 280 43.09 -23.40 -16.17
C SER A 280 42.94 -24.70 -17.00
N ASN A 281 41.87 -25.44 -16.75
CA ASN A 281 41.51 -26.65 -17.47
C ASN A 281 40.46 -26.39 -18.57
N ASP A 282 40.58 -25.25 -19.24
CA ASP A 282 39.69 -24.82 -20.32
C ASP A 282 40.28 -25.15 -21.71
N GLU A 283 39.49 -24.98 -22.74
CA GLU A 283 39.83 -25.23 -24.12
C GLU A 283 41.01 -24.37 -24.58
N ILE A 284 41.17 -23.16 -24.05
CA ILE A 284 42.27 -22.23 -24.35
C ILE A 284 43.60 -22.77 -23.80
N SER A 285 43.57 -23.35 -22.62
CA SER A 285 44.71 -24.01 -21.99
C SER A 285 45.16 -25.24 -22.79
N SER A 286 44.21 -26.04 -23.24
CA SER A 286 44.48 -27.19 -24.12
C SER A 286 45.13 -26.74 -25.45
N LEU A 287 44.57 -25.68 -26.05
CA LEU A 287 45.10 -25.11 -27.29
C LEU A 287 46.53 -24.57 -27.11
N SER A 288 46.81 -23.93 -25.98
CA SER A 288 48.14 -23.40 -25.63
C SER A 288 49.18 -24.52 -25.46
N LYS A 289 48.80 -25.63 -24.82
CA LYS A 289 49.67 -26.81 -24.67
C LYS A 289 49.99 -27.44 -26.03
N THR A 290 48.96 -27.62 -26.87
CA THR A 290 49.17 -28.18 -28.23
C THR A 290 50.09 -27.27 -29.07
N PHE A 291 49.88 -25.95 -28.96
CA PHE A 291 50.76 -25.00 -29.65
C PHE A 291 52.23 -25.07 -29.20
N ASN A 292 52.49 -25.11 -27.88
CA ASN A 292 53.83 -25.28 -27.35
C ASN A 292 54.49 -26.57 -27.81
N GLY A 293 53.75 -27.67 -27.76
CA GLY A 293 54.25 -28.98 -28.25
C GLY A 293 54.60 -28.94 -29.73
N MET A 294 53.82 -28.25 -30.55
CA MET A 294 54.09 -28.09 -31.99
C MET A 294 55.39 -27.26 -32.22
N ILE A 295 55.62 -26.22 -31.41
CA ILE A 295 56.88 -25.43 -31.48
C ILE A 295 58.10 -26.28 -31.08
N GLU A 296 57.99 -27.06 -30.01
CA GLU A 296 59.06 -27.98 -29.60
C GLU A 296 59.42 -28.98 -30.70
N GLU A 297 58.42 -29.57 -31.34
CA GLU A 297 58.61 -30.48 -32.47
C GLU A 297 59.29 -29.81 -33.69
N ILE A 298 58.80 -28.60 -34.06
CA ILE A 298 59.42 -27.84 -35.14
C ILE A 298 60.89 -27.49 -34.81
N SER A 299 61.17 -27.04 -33.58
CA SER A 299 62.53 -26.76 -33.13
C SER A 299 63.42 -27.98 -33.20
N SER A 300 62.97 -29.14 -32.75
CA SER A 300 63.69 -30.40 -32.83
C SER A 300 64.01 -30.82 -34.26
N LEU A 301 63.06 -30.69 -35.18
CA LEU A 301 63.23 -31.01 -36.59
C LEU A 301 64.22 -30.05 -37.27
N LEU A 302 64.19 -28.76 -36.90
CA LEU A 302 65.16 -27.82 -37.42
C LEU A 302 66.58 -28.10 -36.94
N ASP A 303 66.75 -28.51 -35.70
CA ASP A 303 68.07 -28.88 -35.18
C ASP A 303 68.59 -30.18 -35.85
N GLU A 304 67.71 -31.16 -36.11
CA GLU A 304 68.04 -32.37 -36.88
C GLU A 304 68.54 -31.98 -38.34
N ILE A 305 67.76 -31.10 -38.99
CA ILE A 305 68.14 -30.59 -40.33
C ILE A 305 69.54 -29.92 -40.30
N LYS A 306 69.78 -29.04 -39.30
CA LYS A 306 71.08 -28.39 -39.15
C LYS A 306 72.24 -29.40 -38.98
N ILE A 307 72.03 -30.41 -38.10
CA ILE A 307 73.02 -31.48 -37.87
C ILE A 307 73.30 -32.24 -39.20
N THR A 308 72.20 -32.58 -39.89
CA THR A 308 72.30 -33.32 -41.17
C THR A 308 73.01 -32.51 -42.26
N GLN A 309 72.64 -31.21 -42.36
CA GLN A 309 73.32 -30.28 -43.29
C GLN A 309 74.81 -30.15 -42.96
N LYS A 310 75.16 -30.01 -41.66
CA LYS A 310 76.56 -29.91 -41.24
C LYS A 310 77.34 -31.19 -41.60
N ARG A 311 76.79 -32.36 -41.30
CA ARG A 311 77.41 -33.63 -41.73
C ARG A 311 77.50 -33.75 -43.23
N GLY A 312 76.49 -33.35 -44.01
CA GLY A 312 76.52 -33.35 -45.44
C GLY A 312 77.61 -32.38 -46.03
N SER A 313 77.79 -31.23 -45.38
CA SER A 313 78.88 -30.28 -45.80
C SER A 313 80.29 -30.78 -45.43
N GLU A 314 80.41 -31.46 -44.27
CA GLU A 314 81.67 -32.09 -43.85
C GLU A 314 82.05 -33.22 -44.80
N LEU A 315 81.12 -34.13 -45.15
CA LEU A 315 81.28 -35.19 -46.10
C LEU A 315 81.62 -34.64 -47.51
N ARG A 316 81.01 -33.54 -47.98
CA ARG A 316 81.35 -32.90 -49.22
C ARG A 316 82.76 -32.31 -49.19
N PHE A 317 83.17 -31.73 -48.08
CA PHE A 317 84.52 -31.20 -47.88
C PHE A 317 85.54 -32.31 -47.91
N GLU A 318 85.34 -33.42 -47.24
CA GLU A 318 86.19 -34.64 -47.26
C GLU A 318 86.28 -35.21 -48.66
N MET A 319 85.16 -35.33 -49.42
CA MET A 319 85.21 -35.71 -50.82
C MET A 319 86.05 -34.83 -51.71
N LEU A 320 85.93 -33.49 -51.55
CA LEU A 320 86.73 -32.53 -52.30
C LEU A 320 88.20 -32.66 -51.96
N LEU A 321 88.56 -32.88 -50.68
CA LEU A 321 89.96 -33.14 -50.24
C LEU A 321 90.50 -34.43 -50.88
N ALA A 322 89.74 -35.52 -50.88
CA ALA A 322 90.09 -36.79 -51.47
C ALA A 322 90.26 -36.68 -53.02
N GLN A 323 89.37 -35.88 -53.65
CA GLN A 323 89.48 -35.63 -55.10
C GLN A 323 90.75 -34.81 -55.47
N ASN A 324 91.10 -33.80 -54.65
CA ASN A 324 92.31 -33.01 -54.82
C ASN A 324 93.55 -33.88 -54.56
N GLN A 325 93.53 -34.74 -53.52
CA GLN A 325 94.68 -35.67 -53.30
C GLN A 325 94.86 -36.64 -54.48
N SER A 326 93.78 -37.17 -55.05
CA SER A 326 93.87 -38.06 -56.22
C SER A 326 94.33 -37.31 -57.45
N ALA A 327 93.94 -36.04 -57.64
CA ALA A 327 94.37 -35.20 -58.71
C ALA A 327 95.88 -34.83 -58.56
N PHE A 328 96.32 -34.59 -57.35
CA PHE A 328 97.77 -34.41 -57.06
C PHE A 328 98.59 -35.68 -57.33
N PHE A 329 98.07 -36.83 -56.97
CA PHE A 329 98.71 -38.12 -57.19
C PHE A 329 98.84 -38.44 -58.69
N ILE A 330 97.83 -38.14 -59.52
CA ILE A 330 97.77 -38.33 -60.95
C ILE A 330 98.81 -37.36 -61.62
N GLN A 331 98.94 -36.13 -61.06
CA GLN A 331 99.91 -35.15 -61.57
C GLN A 331 101.34 -35.53 -61.29
N TYR A 332 101.59 -36.16 -60.13
CA TYR A 332 102.94 -36.65 -59.75
C TYR A 332 103.38 -37.87 -60.59
N LEU A 333 102.42 -38.76 -60.99
CA LEU A 333 102.71 -39.90 -61.84
C LEU A 333 102.88 -39.57 -63.29
N LYS A 334 102.72 -38.29 -63.74
CA LYS A 334 102.89 -37.84 -65.12
C LYS A 334 104.24 -37.16 -65.35
N PHE A 335 105.12 -37.09 -64.34
CA PHE A 335 106.43 -36.45 -64.37
C PHE A 335 107.60 -37.40 -64.13
N ASP A 336 107.35 -38.73 -64.18
CA ASP A 336 108.39 -39.76 -64.29
C ASP A 336 108.48 -40.36 -65.70
#